data_5d6831aa800c0ee6215a3cfab23afe85
#
_entry.id   5d6831aa800c0ee6215a3cfab23afe85
#
_cell.length_a   1.000
_cell.length_b   1.000
_cell.length_c   1.000
_cell.angle_alpha   90.00
_cell.angle_beta   90.00
_cell.angle_gamma   90.00
#
_symmetry.space_group_name_H-M   'P 1'
#
loop_
_entity.id
_entity.type
_entity.pdbx_description
1 polymer ?
#
loop_
_entity_poly.entity_id
_entity_poly.type
_entity_poly.pdbx_seq_one_letter_code
_entity_poly.pdbx_strand_id
1 'polypeptide(L)'
;MKLATFNINNINNRLENLLAWLAVAKPDVVCLQELKARDMQFPRTALAEAGYGAVWKGEPTWNGVAILARGAEPVLTRDALPGDDADRQSRYIEAAVDGIVIACLYAPNGNPQPGPKFQYKLAWHKRLEAHAEQLLDTGLPVVLAGDYNVVPEPRDIYATRSYDDNALVQPESRAAFAALIEQGWVDALRKVYPKETLYTFWDYRRNRWPRDAGLRLDHILLSKTLARRLKGAGIDRDVRGEDGASDHAPVWVELK
;
A
#
# COMPACT_ATOMS: atom_id res chain seq x y z
N MET A 1 -10.55 15.25 2.92
CA MET A 1 -9.35 14.49 3.38
C MET A 1 -8.70 13.84 2.17
N LYS A 2 -7.37 14.02 2.00
CA LYS A 2 -6.56 13.31 1.00
C LYS A 2 -5.75 12.22 1.70
N LEU A 3 -5.96 10.96 1.34
CA LEU A 3 -5.24 9.81 1.86
C LEU A 3 -4.39 9.19 0.75
N ALA A 4 -3.16 8.81 1.05
CA ALA A 4 -2.26 8.20 0.09
C ALA A 4 -1.61 6.92 0.62
N THR A 5 -1.15 6.07 -0.29
CA THR A 5 -0.22 4.96 -0.01
C THR A 5 1.00 5.08 -0.91
N PHE A 6 2.17 4.77 -0.36
CA PHE A 6 3.43 4.85 -1.07
C PHE A 6 4.43 3.82 -0.54
N ASN A 7 4.73 2.79 -1.33
CA ASN A 7 5.87 1.94 -1.07
C ASN A 7 7.15 2.74 -1.33
N ILE A 8 7.82 3.17 -0.25
CA ILE A 8 8.96 4.08 -0.31
C ILE A 8 10.28 3.37 -0.65
N ASN A 9 10.31 2.05 -0.57
CA ASN A 9 11.48 1.24 -0.88
C ASN A 9 12.78 1.75 -0.23
N ASN A 10 12.82 1.79 1.10
CA ASN A 10 13.86 2.32 1.98
C ASN A 10 13.68 3.82 2.29
N ILE A 11 13.06 4.09 3.45
CA ILE A 11 12.69 5.45 3.86
C ILE A 11 13.88 6.38 4.05
N ASN A 12 15.01 5.88 4.56
CA ASN A 12 16.18 6.73 4.81
C ASN A 12 16.89 7.13 3.52
N ASN A 13 16.95 6.21 2.53
CA ASN A 13 17.57 6.50 1.25
C ASN A 13 16.72 7.45 0.39
N ARG A 14 15.43 7.55 0.67
CA ARG A 14 14.45 8.33 -0.09
C ARG A 14 13.74 9.39 0.75
N LEU A 15 14.35 9.76 1.88
CA LEU A 15 13.76 10.75 2.77
C LEU A 15 13.55 12.10 2.08
N GLU A 16 14.51 12.55 1.31
CA GLU A 16 14.43 13.82 0.56
C GLU A 16 13.30 13.78 -0.47
N ASN A 17 13.18 12.69 -1.26
CA ASN A 17 12.06 12.50 -2.21
C ASN A 17 10.72 12.49 -1.48
N LEU A 18 10.63 11.77 -0.34
CA LEU A 18 9.41 11.73 0.47
C LEU A 18 9.01 13.12 0.97
N LEU A 19 9.95 13.86 1.55
CA LEU A 19 9.70 15.19 2.10
C LEU A 19 9.31 16.19 0.98
N ALA A 20 9.95 16.12 -0.18
CA ALA A 20 9.61 16.94 -1.33
C ALA A 20 8.18 16.66 -1.83
N TRP A 21 7.82 15.37 -1.96
CA TRP A 21 6.45 14.99 -2.34
C TRP A 21 5.41 15.41 -1.29
N LEU A 22 5.69 15.22 0.01
CA LEU A 22 4.80 15.64 1.10
C LEU A 22 4.54 17.15 1.08
N ALA A 23 5.57 17.95 0.78
CA ALA A 23 5.46 19.41 0.70
C ALA A 23 4.54 19.88 -0.45
N VAL A 24 4.53 19.17 -1.57
CA VAL A 24 3.73 19.49 -2.77
C VAL A 24 2.33 18.88 -2.68
N ALA A 25 2.23 17.57 -2.48
CA ALA A 25 0.97 16.83 -2.51
C ALA A 25 0.10 17.06 -1.28
N LYS A 26 0.73 17.37 -0.13
CA LYS A 26 0.10 17.66 1.19
C LYS A 26 -1.02 16.69 1.56
N PRO A 27 -0.80 15.36 1.47
CA PRO A 27 -1.81 14.41 1.91
C PRO A 27 -2.09 14.58 3.40
N ASP A 28 -3.34 14.35 3.81
CA ASP A 28 -3.69 14.38 5.25
C ASP A 28 -3.20 13.11 5.94
N VAL A 29 -3.21 11.97 5.23
CA VAL A 29 -2.71 10.68 5.72
C VAL A 29 -1.87 9.98 4.66
N VAL A 30 -0.78 9.31 5.08
CA VAL A 30 0.06 8.50 4.20
C VAL A 30 0.36 7.16 4.84
N CYS A 31 0.08 6.08 4.10
CA CYS A 31 0.53 4.73 4.40
C CYS A 31 1.85 4.45 3.67
N LEU A 32 2.92 4.13 4.40
CA LEU A 32 4.23 3.81 3.82
C LEU A 32 4.53 2.32 3.96
N GLN A 33 5.16 1.74 2.96
CA GLN A 33 5.62 0.35 2.95
C GLN A 33 7.10 0.28 2.62
N GLU A 34 7.73 -0.84 2.92
CA GLU A 34 9.16 -1.10 2.72
C GLU A 34 10.05 -0.04 3.37
N LEU A 35 9.81 0.25 4.66
CA LEU A 35 10.65 1.20 5.39
C LEU A 35 12.12 0.77 5.38
N LYS A 36 12.39 -0.55 5.42
CA LYS A 36 13.74 -1.14 5.44
C LYS A 36 14.65 -0.51 6.48
N ALA A 37 14.05 -0.13 7.60
CA ALA A 37 14.69 0.55 8.72
C ALA A 37 14.16 -0.03 10.03
N ARG A 38 15.05 -0.20 11.02
CA ARG A 38 14.64 -0.54 12.39
C ARG A 38 13.86 0.62 13.00
N ASP A 39 13.07 0.37 14.05
CA ASP A 39 12.28 1.41 14.72
C ASP A 39 13.12 2.63 15.12
N MET A 40 14.33 2.41 15.64
CA MET A 40 15.26 3.47 16.03
C MET A 40 15.81 4.30 14.84
N GLN A 41 15.71 3.79 13.63
CA GLN A 41 16.23 4.43 12.41
C GLN A 41 15.12 5.15 11.63
N PHE A 42 13.87 5.08 12.11
CA PHE A 42 12.75 5.79 11.48
C PHE A 42 12.96 7.30 11.60
N PRO A 43 12.84 8.08 10.52
CA PRO A 43 13.18 9.51 10.52
C PRO A 43 12.08 10.38 11.12
N ARG A 44 11.66 10.06 12.36
CA ARG A 44 10.54 10.73 13.05
C ARG A 44 10.72 12.25 13.12
N THR A 45 11.92 12.71 13.45
CA THR A 45 12.19 14.15 13.62
C THR A 45 11.96 14.91 12.32
N ALA A 46 12.51 14.44 11.20
CA ALA A 46 12.35 15.09 9.90
C ALA A 46 10.88 15.11 9.44
N LEU A 47 10.12 14.03 9.72
CA LEU A 47 8.69 13.98 9.41
C LEU A 47 7.88 14.92 10.29
N ALA A 48 8.21 15.03 11.57
CA ALA A 48 7.57 15.98 12.49
C ALA A 48 7.85 17.44 12.09
N GLU A 49 9.09 17.76 11.67
CA GLU A 49 9.44 19.09 11.12
C GLU A 49 8.68 19.39 9.82
N ALA A 50 8.36 18.37 9.03
CA ALA A 50 7.48 18.49 7.86
C ALA A 50 5.98 18.56 8.21
N GLY A 51 5.62 18.52 9.51
CA GLY A 51 4.25 18.64 9.99
C GLY A 51 3.46 17.35 10.08
N TYR A 52 4.14 16.19 10.10
CA TYR A 52 3.50 14.86 10.18
C TYR A 52 3.83 14.15 11.49
N GLY A 53 2.79 13.78 12.26
CA GLY A 53 2.90 12.74 13.26
C GLY A 53 2.94 11.36 12.64
N ALA A 54 3.44 10.34 13.35
CA ALA A 54 3.63 9.02 12.80
C ALA A 54 3.50 7.90 13.81
N VAL A 55 2.91 6.78 13.38
CA VAL A 55 3.07 5.46 14.00
C VAL A 55 3.72 4.52 12.97
N TRP A 56 4.62 3.66 13.44
CA TRP A 56 5.36 2.76 12.55
C TRP A 56 5.72 1.46 13.24
N LYS A 57 6.04 0.46 12.42
CA LYS A 57 6.66 -0.78 12.81
C LYS A 57 7.81 -1.07 11.85
N GLY A 58 9.03 -0.87 12.31
CA GLY A 58 10.23 -1.05 11.52
C GLY A 58 10.68 -2.50 11.44
N GLU A 59 11.41 -2.82 10.38
CA GLU A 59 12.13 -4.06 10.22
C GLU A 59 13.33 -3.82 9.29
N PRO A 60 14.53 -4.32 9.62
CA PRO A 60 15.68 -4.14 8.75
C PRO A 60 15.53 -4.94 7.45
N THR A 61 16.12 -4.46 6.39
CA THR A 61 16.33 -5.14 5.10
C THR A 61 15.14 -5.12 4.15
N TRP A 62 13.95 -5.61 4.50
CA TRP A 62 12.88 -5.86 3.53
C TRP A 62 11.53 -5.22 3.84
N ASN A 63 11.11 -5.21 5.09
CA ASN A 63 9.76 -4.86 5.50
C ASN A 63 9.70 -3.49 6.20
N GLY A 64 8.67 -3.28 6.96
CA GLY A 64 8.39 -2.07 7.71
C GLY A 64 7.25 -1.27 7.09
N VAL A 65 6.33 -0.84 7.95
CA VAL A 65 5.14 -0.08 7.58
C VAL A 65 4.95 1.11 8.51
N ALA A 66 4.37 2.20 8.00
CA ALA A 66 4.06 3.38 8.79
C ALA A 66 2.77 4.04 8.33
N ILE A 67 2.12 4.75 9.25
CA ILE A 67 1.02 5.67 8.96
C ILE A 67 1.44 7.05 9.45
N LEU A 68 1.44 8.03 8.54
CA LEU A 68 1.68 9.44 8.82
C LEU A 68 0.35 10.18 8.82
N ALA A 69 0.20 11.19 9.71
CA ALA A 69 -0.93 12.10 9.71
C ALA A 69 -0.46 13.55 9.78
N ARG A 70 -0.96 14.41 8.89
CA ARG A 70 -0.58 15.82 8.83
C ARG A 70 -1.27 16.61 9.93
N GLY A 71 -0.47 17.28 10.77
CA GLY A 71 -0.96 18.11 11.86
C GLY A 71 -1.59 17.35 13.03
N ALA A 72 -1.45 16.02 13.08
CA ALA A 72 -2.00 15.16 14.12
C ALA A 72 -1.08 13.96 14.38
N GLU A 73 -1.20 13.35 15.56
CA GLU A 73 -0.57 12.04 15.84
C GLU A 73 -1.60 10.93 15.59
N PRO A 74 -1.30 9.95 14.70
CA PRO A 74 -2.17 8.78 14.54
C PRO A 74 -2.28 7.99 15.84
N VAL A 75 -3.47 7.51 16.17
CA VAL A 75 -3.66 6.66 17.36
C VAL A 75 -3.52 5.21 16.95
N LEU A 76 -2.42 4.56 17.33
CA LEU A 76 -2.18 3.15 17.03
C LEU A 76 -3.29 2.28 17.63
N THR A 77 -3.94 1.46 16.81
CA THR A 77 -4.98 0.51 17.22
C THR A 77 -4.53 -0.94 17.09
N ARG A 78 -3.59 -1.22 16.18
CA ARG A 78 -3.03 -2.57 15.98
C ARG A 78 -1.67 -2.49 15.30
N ASP A 79 -0.74 -3.36 15.69
CA ASP A 79 0.64 -3.39 15.18
C ASP A 79 1.02 -4.68 14.43
N ALA A 80 0.06 -5.59 14.19
CA ALA A 80 0.26 -6.83 13.43
C ALA A 80 -1.05 -7.32 12.80
N LEU A 81 -0.96 -8.03 11.68
CA LEU A 81 -2.10 -8.74 11.11
C LEU A 81 -2.45 -9.93 12.01
N PRO A 82 -3.71 -10.05 12.49
CA PRO A 82 -4.10 -11.16 13.36
C PRO A 82 -4.13 -12.51 12.63
N GLY A 83 -4.26 -13.59 13.40
CA GLY A 83 -4.43 -14.96 12.90
C GLY A 83 -3.17 -15.80 12.79
N ASP A 84 -2.00 -15.24 13.13
CA ASP A 84 -0.75 -16.00 13.29
C ASP A 84 0.21 -15.23 14.20
N ASP A 85 0.23 -15.61 15.49
CA ASP A 85 1.08 -14.96 16.49
C ASP A 85 2.57 -15.29 16.31
N ALA A 86 2.92 -16.25 15.46
CA ALA A 86 4.30 -16.58 15.13
C ALA A 86 4.87 -15.70 14.02
N ASP A 87 4.03 -15.05 13.23
CA ASP A 87 4.45 -14.13 12.18
C ASP A 87 4.98 -12.82 12.79
N ARG A 88 6.28 -12.60 12.65
CA ARG A 88 6.99 -11.42 13.20
C ARG A 88 7.30 -10.35 12.15
N GLN A 89 6.91 -10.56 10.90
CA GLN A 89 7.22 -9.62 9.83
C GLN A 89 6.40 -8.33 9.97
N SER A 90 7.07 -7.19 9.84
CA SER A 90 6.47 -5.86 9.95
C SER A 90 5.77 -5.48 8.64
N ARG A 91 4.59 -6.08 8.40
CA ARG A 91 3.82 -5.94 7.16
C ARG A 91 2.44 -5.30 7.34
N TYR A 92 2.06 -5.02 8.58
CA TYR A 92 0.71 -4.54 8.88
C TYR A 92 0.69 -3.66 10.12
N ILE A 93 -0.03 -2.53 10.05
CA ILE A 93 -0.29 -1.62 11.16
C ILE A 93 -1.65 -0.93 10.96
N GLU A 94 -2.39 -0.71 12.03
CA GLU A 94 -3.63 0.08 12.01
C GLU A 94 -3.53 1.29 12.93
N ALA A 95 -4.11 2.39 12.50
CA ALA A 95 -4.27 3.58 13.33
C ALA A 95 -5.61 4.27 13.05
N ALA A 96 -6.11 4.98 14.05
CA ALA A 96 -7.23 5.88 13.90
C ALA A 96 -6.74 7.30 13.62
N VAL A 97 -7.29 7.93 12.58
CA VAL A 97 -7.04 9.35 12.23
C VAL A 97 -8.38 9.98 11.86
N ASP A 98 -8.77 11.06 12.52
CA ASP A 98 -10.01 11.82 12.26
C ASP A 98 -11.27 10.92 12.15
N GLY A 99 -11.38 9.92 13.04
CA GLY A 99 -12.52 8.99 13.09
C GLY A 99 -12.55 7.94 12.00
N ILE A 100 -11.48 7.79 11.23
CA ILE A 100 -11.30 6.75 10.21
C ILE A 100 -10.25 5.75 10.72
N VAL A 101 -10.55 4.45 10.64
CA VAL A 101 -9.58 3.38 10.85
C VAL A 101 -8.80 3.17 9.54
N ILE A 102 -7.49 3.28 9.63
CA ILE A 102 -6.59 3.17 8.49
C ILE A 102 -5.66 1.99 8.73
N ALA A 103 -5.73 1.00 7.87
CA ALA A 103 -4.81 -0.13 7.84
C ALA A 103 -3.78 0.09 6.73
N CYS A 104 -2.52 0.17 7.12
CA CYS A 104 -1.37 0.17 6.21
C CYS A 104 -0.83 -1.24 6.08
N LEU A 105 -0.73 -1.75 4.86
CA LEU A 105 -0.30 -3.11 4.61
C LEU A 105 0.78 -3.22 3.53
N TYR A 106 1.66 -4.20 3.71
CA TYR A 106 2.67 -4.64 2.75
C TYR A 106 2.59 -6.15 2.59
N ALA A 107 1.81 -6.62 1.62
CA ALA A 107 1.61 -8.04 1.39
C ALA A 107 2.89 -8.73 0.89
N PRO A 108 3.14 -10.00 1.25
CA PRO A 108 4.30 -10.73 0.75
C PRO A 108 4.33 -10.80 -0.78
N ASN A 109 5.51 -10.62 -1.37
CA ASN A 109 5.70 -10.73 -2.83
C ASN A 109 5.37 -12.14 -3.35
N GLY A 110 5.83 -13.18 -2.66
CA GLY A 110 5.53 -14.57 -2.99
C GLY A 110 6.49 -15.25 -3.96
N ASN A 111 7.42 -14.53 -4.57
CA ASN A 111 8.40 -15.14 -5.49
C ASN A 111 9.64 -15.69 -4.74
N PRO A 112 10.30 -16.76 -5.27
CA PRO A 112 9.86 -17.55 -6.42
C PRO A 112 8.64 -18.42 -6.11
N GLN A 113 7.84 -18.70 -7.14
CA GLN A 113 6.73 -19.63 -7.08
C GLN A 113 6.92 -20.75 -8.14
N PRO A 114 6.40 -21.98 -7.88
CA PRO A 114 5.81 -22.44 -6.62
C PRO A 114 6.86 -22.54 -5.51
N GLY A 115 6.43 -22.43 -4.25
CA GLY A 115 7.35 -22.61 -3.12
C GLY A 115 6.86 -21.99 -1.81
N PRO A 116 7.68 -22.09 -0.74
CA PRO A 116 7.27 -21.63 0.60
C PRO A 116 6.88 -20.16 0.67
N LYS A 117 7.53 -19.30 -0.11
CA LYS A 117 7.21 -17.87 -0.15
C LYS A 117 5.82 -17.60 -0.74
N PHE A 118 5.43 -18.39 -1.74
CA PHE A 118 4.09 -18.28 -2.32
C PHE A 118 3.02 -18.80 -1.35
N GLN A 119 3.28 -19.92 -0.67
CA GLN A 119 2.39 -20.44 0.37
C GLN A 119 2.20 -19.44 1.52
N TYR A 120 3.29 -18.82 1.97
CA TYR A 120 3.23 -17.76 2.98
C TYR A 120 2.39 -16.56 2.49
N LYS A 121 2.56 -16.12 1.24
CA LYS A 121 1.75 -15.06 0.64
C LYS A 121 0.25 -15.41 0.69
N LEU A 122 -0.13 -16.61 0.25
CA LEU A 122 -1.53 -17.01 0.23
C LEU A 122 -2.12 -17.11 1.65
N ALA A 123 -1.37 -17.68 2.60
CA ALA A 123 -1.77 -17.74 4.00
C ALA A 123 -1.93 -16.33 4.60
N TRP A 124 -1.04 -15.41 4.27
CA TRP A 124 -1.10 -14.02 4.71
C TRP A 124 -2.36 -13.31 4.16
N HIS A 125 -2.65 -13.47 2.86
CA HIS A 125 -3.86 -12.91 2.25
C HIS A 125 -5.15 -13.50 2.85
N LYS A 126 -5.16 -14.79 3.21
CA LYS A 126 -6.31 -15.41 3.89
C LYS A 126 -6.56 -14.80 5.27
N ARG A 127 -5.49 -14.48 6.02
CA ARG A 127 -5.60 -13.73 7.30
C ARG A 127 -6.12 -12.31 7.07
N LEU A 128 -5.62 -11.63 6.03
CA LEU A 128 -6.11 -10.30 5.66
C LEU A 128 -7.60 -10.33 5.33
N GLU A 129 -8.05 -11.31 4.54
CA GLU A 129 -9.46 -11.51 4.20
C GLU A 129 -10.33 -11.64 5.45
N ALA A 130 -9.96 -12.54 6.38
CA ALA A 130 -10.70 -12.75 7.62
C ALA A 130 -10.72 -11.49 8.51
N HIS A 131 -9.62 -10.75 8.59
CA HIS A 131 -9.57 -9.53 9.37
C HIS A 131 -10.32 -8.37 8.71
N ALA A 132 -10.27 -8.28 7.39
CA ALA A 132 -10.99 -7.28 6.61
C ALA A 132 -12.53 -7.43 6.78
N GLU A 133 -13.04 -8.66 6.86
CA GLU A 133 -14.43 -8.93 7.18
C GLU A 133 -14.80 -8.40 8.58
N GLN A 134 -13.98 -8.70 9.59
CA GLN A 134 -14.16 -8.17 10.95
C GLN A 134 -14.18 -6.64 11.00
N LEU A 135 -13.31 -5.99 10.21
CA LEU A 135 -13.28 -4.54 10.12
C LEU A 135 -14.56 -3.97 9.50
N LEU A 136 -15.14 -4.61 8.48
CA LEU A 136 -16.43 -4.22 7.91
C LEU A 136 -17.57 -4.38 8.91
N ASP A 137 -17.55 -5.44 9.71
CA ASP A 137 -18.58 -5.74 10.73
C ASP A 137 -18.61 -4.69 11.85
N THR A 138 -17.52 -3.96 12.07
CA THR A 138 -17.51 -2.83 13.04
C THR A 138 -18.47 -1.70 12.63
N GLY A 139 -18.84 -1.60 11.35
CA GLY A 139 -19.59 -0.48 10.80
C GLY A 139 -18.83 0.85 10.73
N LEU A 140 -17.59 0.89 11.19
CA LEU A 140 -16.73 2.08 11.16
C LEU A 140 -16.31 2.44 9.73
N PRO A 141 -15.95 3.70 9.46
CA PRO A 141 -15.25 4.07 8.24
C PRO A 141 -13.83 3.50 8.25
N VAL A 142 -13.52 2.61 7.32
CA VAL A 142 -12.23 1.91 7.25
C VAL A 142 -11.59 2.04 5.88
N VAL A 143 -10.27 2.21 5.85
CA VAL A 143 -9.42 2.16 4.66
C VAL A 143 -8.40 1.04 4.81
N LEU A 144 -8.25 0.19 3.80
CA LEU A 144 -7.12 -0.73 3.65
C LEU A 144 -6.24 -0.19 2.52
N ALA A 145 -5.05 0.31 2.84
CA ALA A 145 -4.16 0.94 1.86
C ALA A 145 -2.76 0.33 1.92
N GLY A 146 -2.16 0.09 0.77
CA GLY A 146 -0.80 -0.43 0.72
C GLY A 146 -0.43 -1.11 -0.58
N ASP A 147 0.74 -1.76 -0.54
CA ASP A 147 1.23 -2.65 -1.59
C ASP A 147 0.70 -4.07 -1.33
N TYR A 148 -0.25 -4.47 -2.14
CA TYR A 148 -0.87 -5.81 -2.05
C TYR A 148 -0.05 -6.89 -2.76
N ASN A 149 0.97 -6.49 -3.54
CA ASN A 149 1.73 -7.40 -4.37
C ASN A 149 0.84 -8.31 -5.24
N VAL A 150 -0.25 -7.78 -5.75
CA VAL A 150 -1.20 -8.46 -6.65
C VAL A 150 -1.54 -7.55 -7.82
N VAL A 151 -1.51 -8.11 -9.02
CA VAL A 151 -2.06 -7.53 -10.24
C VAL A 151 -3.48 -8.07 -10.45
N PRO A 152 -4.54 -7.31 -10.13
CA PRO A 152 -5.90 -7.85 -10.12
C PRO A 152 -6.40 -8.27 -11.50
N GLU A 153 -6.15 -7.45 -12.52
CA GLU A 153 -6.72 -7.61 -13.85
C GLU A 153 -5.63 -7.62 -14.95
N PRO A 154 -5.90 -8.24 -16.12
CA PRO A 154 -4.94 -8.23 -17.22
C PRO A 154 -4.50 -6.83 -17.69
N ARG A 155 -5.37 -5.82 -17.55
CA ARG A 155 -5.05 -4.43 -17.89
C ARG A 155 -4.15 -3.73 -16.88
N ASP A 156 -3.95 -4.32 -15.71
CA ASP A 156 -3.13 -3.79 -14.62
C ASP A 156 -1.65 -4.16 -14.74
N ILE A 157 -1.27 -4.73 -15.86
CA ILE A 157 0.10 -5.12 -16.18
C ILE A 157 0.43 -4.83 -17.64
N TYR A 158 1.62 -4.32 -17.88
CA TYR A 158 2.18 -4.24 -19.23
C TYR A 158 2.33 -5.65 -19.83
N ALA A 159 1.75 -5.85 -21.03
CA ALA A 159 1.74 -7.14 -21.71
C ALA A 159 3.16 -7.65 -22.02
N THR A 160 3.59 -8.68 -21.31
CA THR A 160 4.91 -9.32 -21.48
C THR A 160 4.92 -10.70 -20.84
N ARG A 161 5.53 -11.68 -21.49
CA ARG A 161 5.70 -13.06 -20.96
C ARG A 161 6.62 -13.12 -19.74
N SER A 162 7.38 -12.07 -19.45
CA SER A 162 8.34 -12.08 -18.33
C SER A 162 7.68 -12.16 -16.95
N TYR A 163 6.37 -12.08 -16.87
CA TYR A 163 5.60 -12.20 -15.64
C TYR A 163 4.68 -13.41 -15.58
N ASP A 164 4.64 -14.27 -16.62
CA ASP A 164 3.68 -15.39 -16.68
C ASP A 164 3.78 -16.31 -15.46
N ASP A 165 5.01 -16.59 -15.00
CA ASP A 165 5.29 -17.41 -13.81
C ASP A 165 5.47 -16.61 -12.53
N ASN A 166 5.07 -15.33 -12.51
CA ASN A 166 5.28 -14.46 -11.35
C ASN A 166 4.13 -14.57 -10.34
N ALA A 167 4.44 -14.65 -9.05
CA ALA A 167 3.45 -14.73 -7.96
C ALA A 167 2.41 -13.59 -7.98
N LEU A 168 2.76 -12.43 -8.53
CA LEU A 168 1.89 -11.24 -8.57
C LEU A 168 0.68 -11.42 -9.49
N VAL A 169 0.76 -12.31 -10.46
CA VAL A 169 -0.27 -12.52 -11.50
C VAL A 169 -0.96 -13.88 -11.41
N GLN A 170 -0.53 -14.74 -10.50
CA GLN A 170 -1.10 -16.09 -10.39
C GLN A 170 -2.60 -16.03 -10.05
N PRO A 171 -3.39 -17.01 -10.54
CA PRO A 171 -4.82 -17.06 -10.28
C PRO A 171 -5.17 -16.99 -8.79
N GLU A 172 -4.40 -17.64 -7.93
CA GLU A 172 -4.61 -17.67 -6.49
C GLU A 172 -4.38 -16.28 -5.85
N SER A 173 -3.37 -15.54 -6.32
CA SER A 173 -3.14 -14.16 -5.87
C SER A 173 -4.29 -13.24 -6.27
N ARG A 174 -4.78 -13.36 -7.49
CA ARG A 174 -5.94 -12.62 -8.00
C ARG A 174 -7.22 -12.97 -7.25
N ALA A 175 -7.43 -14.27 -6.99
CA ALA A 175 -8.58 -14.74 -6.20
C ALA A 175 -8.58 -14.16 -4.79
N ALA A 176 -7.41 -14.10 -4.14
CA ALA A 176 -7.28 -13.51 -2.81
C ALA A 176 -7.64 -12.00 -2.78
N PHE A 177 -7.29 -11.25 -3.84
CA PHE A 177 -7.70 -9.84 -3.95
C PHE A 177 -9.21 -9.73 -4.27
N ALA A 178 -9.72 -10.57 -5.17
CA ALA A 178 -11.14 -10.60 -5.53
C ALA A 178 -12.03 -10.90 -4.33
N ALA A 179 -11.61 -11.78 -3.41
CA ALA A 179 -12.34 -12.11 -2.19
C ALA A 179 -12.58 -10.86 -1.30
N LEU A 180 -11.60 -9.94 -1.22
CA LEU A 180 -11.82 -8.66 -0.53
C LEU A 180 -12.91 -7.82 -1.21
N ILE A 181 -12.90 -7.75 -2.53
CA ILE A 181 -13.93 -7.01 -3.28
C ILE A 181 -15.32 -7.66 -3.10
N GLU A 182 -15.39 -8.98 -3.07
CA GLU A 182 -16.64 -9.73 -2.85
C GLU A 182 -17.24 -9.50 -1.44
N GLN A 183 -16.41 -9.27 -0.42
CA GLN A 183 -16.87 -8.83 0.91
C GLN A 183 -17.55 -7.45 0.87
N GLY A 184 -17.28 -6.66 -0.17
CA GLY A 184 -17.87 -5.33 -0.37
C GLY A 184 -16.90 -4.17 -0.18
N TRP A 185 -15.59 -4.45 -0.11
CA TRP A 185 -14.57 -3.41 -0.24
C TRP A 185 -14.61 -2.80 -1.64
N VAL A 186 -14.33 -1.51 -1.74
CA VAL A 186 -14.36 -0.77 -3.00
C VAL A 186 -12.95 -0.34 -3.38
N ASP A 187 -12.40 -0.88 -4.46
CA ASP A 187 -11.16 -0.40 -5.07
C ASP A 187 -11.38 1.03 -5.59
N ALA A 188 -10.77 2.00 -4.93
CA ALA A 188 -11.00 3.41 -5.18
C ALA A 188 -10.51 3.84 -6.56
N LEU A 189 -9.33 3.38 -7.00
CA LEU A 189 -8.82 3.67 -8.34
C LEU A 189 -9.73 3.08 -9.41
N ARG A 190 -10.14 1.82 -9.27
CA ARG A 190 -10.98 1.15 -10.25
C ARG A 190 -12.40 1.72 -10.29
N LYS A 191 -12.89 2.27 -9.18
CA LYS A 191 -14.17 2.99 -9.14
C LYS A 191 -14.12 4.29 -9.93
N VAL A 192 -13.02 5.03 -9.86
CA VAL A 192 -12.84 6.31 -10.61
C VAL A 192 -12.46 6.05 -12.06
N TYR A 193 -11.64 5.02 -12.29
CA TYR A 193 -11.08 4.65 -13.61
C TYR A 193 -11.47 3.22 -13.98
N PRO A 194 -12.73 2.97 -14.37
CA PRO A 194 -13.24 1.60 -14.52
C PRO A 194 -12.65 0.83 -15.71
N LYS A 195 -12.06 1.52 -16.70
CA LYS A 195 -11.58 0.91 -17.94
C LYS A 195 -10.11 1.17 -18.24
N GLU A 196 -9.50 2.12 -17.57
CA GLU A 196 -8.15 2.60 -17.85
C GLU A 196 -7.08 1.58 -17.42
N THR A 197 -5.98 1.55 -18.16
CA THR A 197 -4.74 0.91 -17.75
C THR A 197 -4.04 1.82 -16.75
N LEU A 198 -3.75 1.30 -15.57
CA LEU A 198 -3.13 2.04 -14.48
C LEU A 198 -1.94 1.25 -13.95
N TYR A 199 -0.82 1.93 -13.73
CA TYR A 199 0.37 1.35 -13.14
C TYR A 199 0.79 2.18 -11.93
N THR A 200 1.29 1.48 -10.89
CA THR A 200 1.81 2.09 -9.66
C THR A 200 3.26 1.72 -9.40
N PHE A 201 3.77 0.72 -10.12
CA PHE A 201 5.11 0.16 -9.99
C PHE A 201 5.79 -0.02 -11.34
N TRP A 202 7.11 0.31 -11.43
CA TRP A 202 7.97 0.08 -12.59
C TRP A 202 9.36 -0.37 -12.11
N ASP A 203 9.68 -1.67 -12.29
CA ASP A 203 11.00 -2.23 -11.96
C ASP A 203 12.15 -1.37 -12.52
N TYR A 204 13.21 -1.20 -11.76
CA TYR A 204 14.40 -0.46 -12.21
C TYR A 204 15.09 -1.08 -13.41
N ARG A 205 14.90 -2.37 -13.63
CA ARG A 205 15.57 -3.13 -14.69
C ARG A 205 14.83 -3.01 -16.02
N ARG A 206 15.58 -3.31 -17.11
CA ARG A 206 15.04 -3.44 -18.48
C ARG A 206 14.33 -2.18 -19.00
N ASN A 207 14.73 -1.00 -18.55
CA ASN A 207 14.13 0.27 -18.94
C ASN A 207 12.59 0.26 -18.81
N ARG A 208 12.06 -0.32 -17.71
CA ARG A 208 10.62 -0.42 -17.51
C ARG A 208 9.95 0.95 -17.43
N TRP A 209 10.55 1.89 -16.70
CA TRP A 209 10.01 3.24 -16.57
C TRP A 209 9.92 3.99 -17.91
N PRO A 210 10.99 4.16 -18.71
CA PRO A 210 10.92 4.86 -20.00
C PRO A 210 9.97 4.22 -21.01
N ARG A 211 9.68 2.91 -20.88
CA ARG A 211 8.78 2.16 -21.75
C ARG A 211 7.35 2.11 -21.23
N ASP A 212 7.07 2.74 -20.10
CA ASP A 212 5.81 2.61 -19.37
C ASP A 212 5.38 1.14 -19.14
N ALA A 213 6.33 0.28 -18.86
CA ALA A 213 6.09 -1.16 -18.68
C ALA A 213 5.86 -1.49 -17.21
N GLY A 214 4.75 -1.02 -16.66
CA GLY A 214 4.40 -1.06 -15.25
C GLY A 214 3.41 -2.14 -14.85
N LEU A 215 3.14 -2.17 -13.54
CA LEU A 215 2.13 -2.99 -12.86
C LEU A 215 1.35 -2.13 -11.87
N ARG A 216 0.09 -2.47 -11.62
CA ARG A 216 -0.69 -1.90 -10.51
C ARG A 216 -0.64 -2.84 -9.32
N LEU A 217 0.17 -2.50 -8.30
CA LEU A 217 0.40 -3.30 -7.09
C LEU A 217 -0.14 -2.62 -5.83
N ASP A 218 -0.22 -1.29 -5.86
CA ASP A 218 -0.65 -0.48 -4.74
C ASP A 218 -2.13 -0.16 -4.87
N HIS A 219 -2.90 -0.46 -3.83
CA HIS A 219 -4.35 -0.30 -3.84
C HIS A 219 -4.83 0.42 -2.58
N ILE A 220 -5.94 1.14 -2.73
CA ILE A 220 -6.69 1.74 -1.63
C ILE A 220 -8.11 1.18 -1.70
N LEU A 221 -8.44 0.30 -0.75
CA LEU A 221 -9.77 -0.26 -0.61
C LEU A 221 -10.55 0.51 0.46
N LEU A 222 -11.75 0.91 0.13
CA LEU A 222 -12.62 1.71 0.99
C LEU A 222 -13.81 0.87 1.47
N SER A 223 -14.17 0.98 2.76
CA SER A 223 -15.47 0.53 3.24
C SER A 223 -16.60 1.25 2.49
N LYS A 224 -17.79 0.66 2.41
CA LYS A 224 -18.95 1.24 1.69
C LYS A 224 -19.27 2.67 2.13
N THR A 225 -19.10 2.95 3.42
CA THR A 225 -19.33 4.29 4.01
C THR A 225 -18.38 5.32 3.40
N LEU A 226 -17.08 5.02 3.32
CA LEU A 226 -16.09 5.90 2.71
C LEU A 226 -16.21 5.96 1.20
N ALA A 227 -16.55 4.86 0.54
CA ALA A 227 -16.72 4.82 -0.91
C ALA A 227 -17.83 5.76 -1.42
N ARG A 228 -18.81 6.11 -0.58
CA ARG A 228 -19.84 7.14 -0.87
C ARG A 228 -19.28 8.56 -0.76
N ARG A 229 -18.18 8.75 -0.02
CA ARG A 229 -17.49 10.03 0.18
C ARG A 229 -16.40 10.27 -0.85
N LEU A 230 -16.07 9.29 -1.71
CA LEU A 230 -15.01 9.38 -2.70
C LEU A 230 -15.31 10.50 -3.71
N LYS A 231 -14.39 11.47 -3.81
CA LYS A 231 -14.41 12.58 -4.76
C LYS A 231 -13.53 12.32 -5.96
N GLY A 232 -12.37 11.71 -5.74
CA GLY A 232 -11.36 11.46 -6.75
C GLY A 232 -10.30 10.50 -6.25
N ALA A 233 -9.53 9.95 -7.16
CA ALA A 233 -8.37 9.12 -6.90
C ALA A 233 -7.33 9.37 -8.01
N GLY A 234 -6.06 9.07 -7.75
CA GLY A 234 -5.02 9.22 -8.76
C GLY A 234 -3.71 8.60 -8.33
N ILE A 235 -2.74 8.73 -9.22
CA ILE A 235 -1.37 8.23 -9.07
C ILE A 235 -0.45 9.41 -9.39
N ASP A 236 0.43 9.77 -8.45
CA ASP A 236 1.46 10.80 -8.67
C ASP A 236 2.64 10.16 -9.41
N ARG A 237 2.37 9.78 -10.65
CA ARG A 237 3.25 8.97 -11.50
C ARG A 237 4.64 9.57 -11.67
N ASP A 238 4.73 10.89 -11.82
CA ASP A 238 5.98 11.59 -12.12
C ASP A 238 7.02 11.47 -11.00
N VAL A 239 6.57 11.24 -9.74
CA VAL A 239 7.44 10.93 -8.59
C VAL A 239 8.35 9.73 -8.86
N ARG A 240 7.87 8.72 -9.63
CA ARG A 240 8.69 7.56 -10.03
C ARG A 240 9.85 7.94 -10.96
N GLY A 241 9.74 9.03 -11.69
CA GLY A 241 10.75 9.52 -12.63
C GLY A 241 11.85 10.37 -12.00
N GLU A 242 11.74 10.72 -10.73
CA GLU A 242 12.74 11.52 -10.03
C GLU A 242 14.02 10.74 -9.75
N ASP A 243 15.14 11.44 -9.60
CA ASP A 243 16.42 10.85 -9.24
C ASP A 243 16.33 10.19 -7.85
N GLY A 244 16.82 8.95 -7.74
CA GLY A 244 16.77 8.19 -6.49
C GLY A 244 15.39 7.73 -6.05
N ALA A 245 14.34 7.94 -6.86
CA ALA A 245 12.97 7.59 -6.52
C ALA A 245 12.74 6.09 -6.22
N SER A 246 11.66 5.80 -5.52
CA SER A 246 11.13 4.43 -5.39
C SER A 246 10.74 3.87 -6.76
N ASP A 247 10.71 2.54 -6.89
CA ASP A 247 10.12 1.85 -8.05
C ASP A 247 8.59 1.88 -8.06
N HIS A 248 7.98 2.38 -6.99
CA HIS A 248 6.55 2.70 -6.91
C HIS A 248 6.30 4.21 -7.04
N ALA A 249 5.07 4.57 -7.41
CA ALA A 249 4.53 5.92 -7.34
C ALA A 249 3.45 6.03 -6.26
N PRO A 250 3.29 7.18 -5.60
CA PRO A 250 2.20 7.40 -4.65
C PRO A 250 0.82 7.25 -5.30
N VAL A 251 -0.07 6.52 -4.63
CA VAL A 251 -1.48 6.40 -4.98
C VAL A 251 -2.30 7.17 -3.95
N TRP A 252 -3.29 7.93 -4.39
CA TRP A 252 -4.09 8.74 -3.47
C TRP A 252 -5.59 8.70 -3.77
N VAL A 253 -6.37 9.01 -2.75
CA VAL A 253 -7.81 9.26 -2.83
C VAL A 253 -8.16 10.56 -2.14
N GLU A 254 -9.18 11.24 -2.64
CA GLU A 254 -9.84 12.36 -1.96
C GLU A 254 -11.23 11.96 -1.49
N LEU A 255 -11.50 12.23 -0.21
CA LEU A 255 -12.78 12.00 0.46
C LEU A 255 -13.43 13.35 0.83
N LYS A 256 -14.78 13.39 0.77
CA LYS A 256 -15.59 14.51 1.28
C LYS A 256 -15.45 14.65 2.76
#